data_5f7ba2c733793c39e946832bd142b5dd
#
_entry.id   5f7ba2c733793c39e946832bd142b5dd
#
_cell.length_a   1.000
_cell.length_b   1.000
_cell.length_c   1.000
_cell.angle_alpha   90.00
_cell.angle_beta   90.00
_cell.angle_gamma   90.00
#
_symmetry.space_group_name_H-M   'P 1'
#
loop_
_entity.id
_entity.type
_entity.pdbx_description
1 polymer ?
#
loop_
_entity_poly.entity_id
_entity_poly.type
_entity_poly.pdbx_seq_one_letter_code
_entity_poly.pdbx_strand_id
1 'polypeptide(L)'
;MTESSDNPFGGFSIAMIDTPTEATPTVATGGPSTIASGEGRVDAKVVIVGSGPAGLTAAIYAARANLEPVVLAGSAPGGQLMLTSDVENFPGFPEGIQGPELMAAMRAQAERFGARLVDVDIDRVDFSGRPFRIWARGTEYRAQAVIVATGASALWLGLDSETRLRGRGVSACATCDGFFFRDREIAVVGGGDTAFEEATYLTRFATKVHLLHRRDTFRASKIMVDRALEHPKIEVHPNVAVEEVLGEEKVHGLRLRDTRTGDQSEMPIEGLFIAIGYEPNTAAFRDWLEVDEKGYLVVHDETGSKIDGVFIAGDVHDHRYRQAVTAAADGCKAAIDAERWLEAQGITEAATATAW
;
A
#
# COMPACT_ATOMS: atom_id res chain seq x y z
N MET A 1 -40.04 35.07 36.43
CA MET A 1 -40.23 34.86 35.00
C MET A 1 -39.03 34.08 34.54
N THR A 2 -39.21 32.79 34.43
CA THR A 2 -38.18 31.80 34.11
C THR A 2 -38.37 31.40 32.65
N GLU A 3 -37.44 31.73 31.78
CA GLU A 3 -37.44 31.21 30.39
C GLU A 3 -36.79 29.84 30.37
N SER A 4 -37.52 28.84 29.94
CA SER A 4 -37.05 27.51 29.67
C SER A 4 -36.49 27.49 28.24
N SER A 5 -35.21 27.14 28.07
CA SER A 5 -34.62 26.83 26.79
C SER A 5 -34.82 25.33 26.51
N ASP A 6 -35.71 25.02 25.61
CA ASP A 6 -35.85 23.66 25.03
C ASP A 6 -34.59 23.29 24.22
N ASN A 7 -33.94 22.22 24.61
CA ASN A 7 -32.86 21.58 23.85
C ASN A 7 -33.47 20.45 23.00
N PRO A 8 -33.45 20.54 21.65
CA PRO A 8 -34.07 19.57 20.77
C PRO A 8 -33.27 18.27 20.52
N PHE A 9 -32.14 18.11 21.18
CA PHE A 9 -31.39 16.85 21.08
C PHE A 9 -31.53 16.04 22.37
N GLY A 10 -32.39 15.04 22.32
CA GLY A 10 -32.59 14.08 23.40
C GLY A 10 -31.28 13.46 23.85
N GLY A 11 -31.02 13.54 25.17
CA GLY A 11 -29.80 13.05 25.75
C GLY A 11 -29.65 11.53 25.61
N PHE A 12 -28.60 11.10 24.95
CA PHE A 12 -28.08 9.74 25.08
C PHE A 12 -27.37 9.63 26.43
N SER A 13 -28.00 8.95 27.38
CA SER A 13 -27.35 8.51 28.61
C SER A 13 -26.48 7.30 28.29
N ILE A 14 -25.17 7.47 28.26
CA ILE A 14 -24.25 6.34 28.30
C ILE A 14 -24.28 5.78 29.72
N ALA A 15 -24.93 4.61 29.89
CA ALA A 15 -24.78 3.88 31.14
C ALA A 15 -23.32 3.45 31.31
N MET A 16 -22.67 3.90 32.37
CA MET A 16 -21.36 3.40 32.78
C MET A 16 -21.52 1.94 33.12
N ILE A 17 -20.93 1.07 32.33
CA ILE A 17 -20.84 -0.36 32.64
C ILE A 17 -19.78 -0.50 33.70
N ASP A 18 -20.17 -0.96 34.88
CA ASP A 18 -19.26 -1.33 35.97
C ASP A 18 -18.26 -2.36 35.44
N THR A 19 -16.97 -2.05 35.57
CA THR A 19 -15.87 -2.95 35.23
C THR A 19 -15.86 -4.13 36.20
N PRO A 20 -16.00 -5.38 35.73
CA PRO A 20 -15.73 -6.54 36.58
C PRO A 20 -14.21 -6.64 36.84
N THR A 21 -13.86 -6.72 38.10
CA THR A 21 -12.51 -6.95 38.61
C THR A 21 -11.97 -8.29 38.14
N GLU A 22 -10.81 -8.23 37.49
CA GLU A 22 -9.78 -9.26 37.29
C GLU A 22 -10.18 -10.75 37.19
N ALA A 23 -10.17 -11.26 35.96
CA ALA A 23 -9.67 -12.61 35.71
C ALA A 23 -8.57 -12.50 34.66
N THR A 24 -7.33 -12.74 35.07
CA THR A 24 -6.17 -12.82 34.18
C THR A 24 -6.38 -13.95 33.18
N PRO A 25 -6.47 -13.70 31.87
CA PRO A 25 -6.53 -14.80 30.93
C PRO A 25 -5.13 -15.42 30.84
N THR A 26 -5.06 -16.68 31.14
CA THR A 26 -3.88 -17.53 30.88
C THR A 26 -3.69 -17.55 29.37
N VAL A 27 -2.66 -16.83 28.92
CA VAL A 27 -2.20 -16.90 27.53
C VAL A 27 -1.66 -18.30 27.30
N ALA A 28 -2.39 -19.12 26.56
CA ALA A 28 -1.86 -20.34 26.01
C ALA A 28 -0.73 -19.95 25.03
N THR A 29 0.52 -20.18 25.44
CA THR A 29 1.71 -20.06 24.62
C THR A 29 1.71 -21.20 23.59
N GLY A 30 0.94 -21.03 22.50
CA GLY A 30 1.16 -21.77 21.26
C GLY A 30 2.44 -21.23 20.64
N GLY A 31 3.53 -22.01 20.77
CA GLY A 31 4.81 -21.68 20.14
C GLY A 31 4.65 -21.59 18.62
N PRO A 32 5.60 -20.91 17.92
CA PRO A 32 5.56 -20.78 16.47
C PRO A 32 5.59 -22.17 15.83
N SER A 33 4.54 -22.50 15.12
CA SER A 33 4.46 -23.72 14.30
C SER A 33 5.45 -23.56 13.13
N THR A 34 6.69 -23.98 13.34
CA THR A 34 7.70 -24.16 12.30
C THR A 34 7.20 -25.29 11.38
N ILE A 35 6.70 -24.94 10.20
CA ILE A 35 6.51 -25.92 9.13
C ILE A 35 7.89 -26.30 8.64
N ALA A 36 8.25 -27.58 8.87
CA ALA A 36 9.46 -28.16 8.31
C ALA A 36 9.47 -27.98 6.78
N SER A 37 10.62 -27.65 6.22
CA SER A 37 10.90 -27.58 4.79
C SER A 37 10.74 -28.98 4.18
N GLY A 38 9.57 -29.28 3.63
CA GLY A 38 9.22 -30.51 2.91
C GLY A 38 7.95 -30.26 2.13
N GLU A 39 7.73 -30.97 1.03
CA GLU A 39 6.56 -30.89 0.17
C GLU A 39 5.27 -30.99 1.00
N GLY A 40 4.78 -29.83 1.44
CA GLY A 40 3.62 -29.69 2.30
C GLY A 40 2.38 -29.30 1.50
N ARG A 41 1.21 -29.71 2.00
CA ARG A 41 -0.08 -29.24 1.50
C ARG A 41 -0.82 -28.54 2.63
N VAL A 42 -1.40 -27.38 2.33
CA VAL A 42 -2.25 -26.62 3.22
C VAL A 42 -3.58 -26.34 2.52
N ASP A 43 -4.68 -26.80 3.10
CA ASP A 43 -6.03 -26.50 2.63
C ASP A 43 -6.56 -25.30 3.43
N ALA A 44 -7.18 -24.31 2.75
CA ALA A 44 -7.73 -23.10 3.34
C ALA A 44 -9.05 -22.70 2.66
N LYS A 45 -9.96 -22.05 3.39
CA LYS A 45 -11.15 -21.43 2.80
C LYS A 45 -10.73 -20.22 1.95
N VAL A 46 -9.88 -19.37 2.50
CA VAL A 46 -9.36 -18.16 1.84
C VAL A 46 -7.83 -18.12 1.93
N VAL A 47 -7.18 -17.90 0.81
CA VAL A 47 -5.76 -17.51 0.76
C VAL A 47 -5.67 -16.06 0.31
N ILE A 48 -4.94 -15.25 1.08
CA ILE A 48 -4.65 -13.84 0.78
C ILE A 48 -3.19 -13.76 0.36
N VAL A 49 -2.91 -13.16 -0.78
CA VAL A 49 -1.53 -12.98 -1.28
C VAL A 49 -1.14 -11.51 -1.15
N GLY A 50 -0.22 -11.24 -0.23
CA GLY A 50 0.25 -9.91 0.12
C GLY A 50 -0.14 -9.49 1.55
N SER A 51 0.72 -8.69 2.19
CA SER A 51 0.59 -8.25 3.58
C SER A 51 0.71 -6.74 3.78
N GLY A 52 0.48 -5.97 2.73
CA GLY A 52 0.27 -4.53 2.84
C GLY A 52 -1.08 -4.21 3.52
N PRO A 53 -1.48 -2.93 3.62
CA PRO A 53 -2.74 -2.53 4.25
C PRO A 53 -3.97 -3.26 3.68
N ALA A 54 -4.01 -3.51 2.37
CA ALA A 54 -5.09 -4.28 1.73
C ALA A 54 -5.15 -5.71 2.24
N GLY A 55 -4.04 -6.45 2.18
CA GLY A 55 -3.98 -7.86 2.59
C GLY A 55 -4.23 -8.06 4.07
N LEU A 56 -3.65 -7.22 4.95
CA LEU A 56 -3.88 -7.32 6.40
C LEU A 56 -5.32 -6.94 6.77
N THR A 57 -5.91 -5.93 6.12
CA THR A 57 -7.32 -5.61 6.34
C THR A 57 -8.22 -6.75 5.87
N ALA A 58 -7.96 -7.31 4.69
CA ALA A 58 -8.69 -8.50 4.22
C ALA A 58 -8.57 -9.67 5.21
N ALA A 59 -7.38 -9.89 5.77
CA ALA A 59 -7.13 -10.93 6.77
C ALA A 59 -7.95 -10.71 8.06
N ILE A 60 -8.02 -9.46 8.54
CA ILE A 60 -8.84 -9.11 9.72
C ILE A 60 -10.31 -9.42 9.48
N TYR A 61 -10.87 -8.99 8.36
CA TYR A 61 -12.29 -9.19 8.03
C TYR A 61 -12.60 -10.67 7.79
N ALA A 62 -11.80 -11.38 7.00
CA ALA A 62 -11.98 -12.80 6.75
C ALA A 62 -11.85 -13.65 8.03
N ALA A 63 -10.90 -13.32 8.91
CA ALA A 63 -10.73 -14.02 10.19
C ALA A 63 -11.93 -13.78 11.12
N ARG A 64 -12.46 -12.57 11.17
CA ARG A 64 -13.67 -12.24 11.94
C ARG A 64 -14.92 -12.93 11.42
N ALA A 65 -14.96 -13.26 10.13
CA ALA A 65 -16.00 -14.08 9.49
C ALA A 65 -15.76 -15.61 9.66
N ASN A 66 -14.82 -16.04 10.51
CA ASN A 66 -14.46 -17.44 10.75
C ASN A 66 -14.00 -18.18 9.46
N LEU A 67 -13.40 -17.47 8.53
CA LEU A 67 -12.87 -18.06 7.29
C LEU A 67 -11.46 -18.64 7.45
N GLU A 68 -10.81 -18.44 8.61
CA GLU A 68 -9.47 -18.96 8.93
C GLU A 68 -8.45 -18.66 7.82
N PRO A 69 -8.27 -17.37 7.42
CA PRO A 69 -7.48 -17.04 6.27
C PRO A 69 -6.00 -17.36 6.46
N VAL A 70 -5.37 -17.83 5.38
CA VAL A 70 -3.91 -17.95 5.28
C VAL A 70 -3.39 -16.78 4.45
N VAL A 71 -2.48 -16.00 5.00
CA VAL A 71 -1.84 -14.86 4.34
C VAL A 71 -0.43 -15.25 3.90
N LEU A 72 -0.17 -15.25 2.61
CA LEU A 72 1.17 -15.38 2.04
C LEU A 72 1.76 -13.96 1.94
N ALA A 73 2.54 -13.61 2.97
CA ALA A 73 2.89 -12.22 3.26
C ALA A 73 4.02 -11.65 2.41
N GLY A 74 4.73 -12.50 1.67
CA GLY A 74 5.95 -12.13 0.95
C GLY A 74 7.19 -12.23 1.85
N SER A 75 8.37 -12.16 1.24
CA SER A 75 9.67 -12.14 1.95
C SER A 75 9.96 -10.79 2.61
N ALA A 76 9.26 -9.73 2.19
CA ALA A 76 9.31 -8.39 2.78
C ALA A 76 7.89 -7.98 3.25
N PRO A 77 7.40 -8.56 4.37
CA PRO A 77 6.04 -8.35 4.83
C PRO A 77 5.80 -6.89 5.25
N GLY A 78 4.56 -6.40 5.03
CA GLY A 78 4.13 -5.04 5.37
C GLY A 78 4.08 -4.08 4.19
N GLY A 79 4.68 -4.43 3.05
CA GLY A 79 4.61 -3.64 1.81
C GLY A 79 5.31 -2.29 1.89
N GLN A 80 4.83 -1.31 1.11
CA GLN A 80 5.50 -0.01 0.94
C GLN A 80 5.61 0.82 2.23
N LEU A 81 4.70 0.63 3.19
CA LEU A 81 4.74 1.35 4.46
C LEU A 81 5.94 0.96 5.34
N MET A 82 6.58 -0.19 5.10
CA MET A 82 7.82 -0.55 5.78
C MET A 82 9.01 0.34 5.40
N LEU A 83 8.90 1.07 4.29
CA LEU A 83 9.92 1.98 3.75
C LEU A 83 9.62 3.45 4.09
N THR A 84 8.51 3.72 4.78
CA THR A 84 8.04 5.06 5.14
C THR A 84 8.32 5.31 6.61
N SER A 85 8.76 6.52 6.96
CA SER A 85 8.93 6.96 8.36
C SER A 85 7.57 7.29 8.98
N ASP A 86 7.13 8.53 8.85
CA ASP A 86 5.92 9.02 9.48
C ASP A 86 4.69 8.88 8.56
N VAL A 87 3.62 8.30 9.08
CA VAL A 87 2.30 8.19 8.43
C VAL A 87 1.33 9.07 9.21
N GLU A 88 1.02 10.24 8.67
CA GLU A 88 0.12 11.23 9.30
C GLU A 88 -1.29 11.21 8.70
N ASN A 89 -1.48 10.49 7.60
CA ASN A 89 -2.72 10.49 6.82
C ASN A 89 -3.54 9.19 6.95
N PHE A 90 -3.17 8.29 7.87
CA PHE A 90 -4.01 7.14 8.20
C PHE A 90 -4.88 7.50 9.41
N PRO A 91 -6.23 7.44 9.29
CA PRO A 91 -7.14 7.86 10.35
C PRO A 91 -6.94 7.05 11.64
N GLY A 92 -7.07 7.71 12.80
CA GLY A 92 -6.96 7.10 14.12
C GLY A 92 -5.65 7.39 14.86
N PHE A 93 -4.70 8.07 14.20
CA PHE A 93 -3.40 8.44 14.77
C PHE A 93 -3.20 9.96 14.69
N PRO A 94 -3.70 10.75 15.65
CA PRO A 94 -3.66 12.22 15.61
C PRO A 94 -2.23 12.78 15.63
N GLU A 95 -1.29 12.05 16.22
CA GLU A 95 0.14 12.43 16.28
C GLU A 95 0.98 11.75 15.17
N GLY A 96 0.31 11.06 14.20
CA GLY A 96 0.99 10.20 13.25
C GLY A 96 1.42 8.86 13.87
N ILE A 97 1.95 7.98 13.04
CA ILE A 97 2.52 6.69 13.44
C ILE A 97 3.64 6.32 12.46
N GLN A 98 4.68 5.64 12.93
CA GLN A 98 5.70 5.10 12.04
C GLN A 98 5.11 4.00 11.14
N GLY A 99 5.45 4.01 9.85
CA GLY A 99 4.94 3.03 8.89
C GLY A 99 5.13 1.57 9.37
N PRO A 100 6.33 1.16 9.82
CA PRO A 100 6.54 -0.18 10.37
C PRO A 100 5.70 -0.48 11.61
N GLU A 101 5.44 0.49 12.48
CA GLU A 101 4.60 0.32 13.68
C GLU A 101 3.13 0.11 13.29
N LEU A 102 2.62 0.86 12.32
CA LEU A 102 1.27 0.67 11.78
C LEU A 102 1.11 -0.74 11.22
N MET A 103 2.09 -1.20 10.42
CA MET A 103 2.02 -2.53 9.82
C MET A 103 2.14 -3.64 10.86
N ALA A 104 2.97 -3.46 11.90
CA ALA A 104 3.06 -4.39 13.03
C ALA A 104 1.72 -4.46 13.81
N ALA A 105 1.08 -3.32 14.05
CA ALA A 105 -0.23 -3.26 14.71
C ALA A 105 -1.32 -3.97 13.90
N MET A 106 -1.39 -3.73 12.58
CA MET A 106 -2.34 -4.40 11.68
C MET A 106 -2.10 -5.91 11.62
N ARG A 107 -0.83 -6.36 11.57
CA ARG A 107 -0.46 -7.77 11.61
C ARG A 107 -0.91 -8.42 12.91
N ALA A 108 -0.57 -7.84 14.05
CA ALA A 108 -0.98 -8.34 15.35
C ALA A 108 -2.52 -8.41 15.49
N GLN A 109 -3.22 -7.44 14.91
CA GLN A 109 -4.69 -7.46 14.89
C GLN A 109 -5.23 -8.64 14.06
N ALA A 110 -4.67 -8.91 12.87
CA ALA A 110 -5.07 -10.04 12.05
C ALA A 110 -4.81 -11.39 12.76
N GLU A 111 -3.62 -11.56 13.33
CA GLU A 111 -3.22 -12.74 14.09
C GLU A 111 -4.12 -12.96 15.32
N ARG A 112 -4.49 -11.89 16.03
CA ARG A 112 -5.42 -11.96 17.19
C ARG A 112 -6.79 -12.53 16.81
N PHE A 113 -7.27 -12.29 15.59
CA PHE A 113 -8.52 -12.87 15.09
C PHE A 113 -8.37 -14.26 14.47
N GLY A 114 -7.13 -14.82 14.43
CA GLY A 114 -6.88 -16.15 13.94
C GLY A 114 -6.40 -16.24 12.49
N ALA A 115 -6.05 -15.12 11.85
CA ALA A 115 -5.38 -15.17 10.57
C ALA A 115 -3.98 -15.79 10.72
N ARG A 116 -3.64 -16.71 9.82
CA ARG A 116 -2.31 -17.34 9.79
C ARG A 116 -1.43 -16.65 8.76
N LEU A 117 -0.38 -15.96 9.21
CA LEU A 117 0.58 -15.29 8.32
C LEU A 117 1.81 -16.16 8.08
N VAL A 118 2.25 -16.22 6.82
CA VAL A 118 3.43 -16.97 6.38
C VAL A 118 4.29 -16.03 5.54
N ASP A 119 5.51 -15.73 6.02
CA ASP A 119 6.42 -14.77 5.41
C ASP A 119 7.22 -15.44 4.27
N VAL A 120 6.52 -15.70 3.15
CA VAL A 120 7.05 -16.37 1.96
C VAL A 120 6.49 -15.73 0.69
N ASP A 121 7.33 -15.64 -0.34
CA ASP A 121 6.88 -15.26 -1.68
C ASP A 121 6.20 -16.46 -2.34
N ILE A 122 5.20 -16.15 -3.18
CA ILE A 122 4.59 -17.16 -4.04
C ILE A 122 5.48 -17.42 -5.25
N ASP A 123 5.60 -18.69 -5.63
CA ASP A 123 6.33 -19.12 -6.83
C ASP A 123 5.46 -19.07 -8.07
N ARG A 124 4.22 -19.56 -7.95
CA ARG A 124 3.23 -19.63 -9.05
C ARG A 124 1.83 -19.89 -8.51
N VAL A 125 0.85 -19.68 -9.36
CA VAL A 125 -0.55 -20.01 -9.12
C VAL A 125 -1.13 -20.89 -10.24
N ASP A 126 -2.22 -21.58 -9.93
CA ASP A 126 -3.04 -22.30 -10.92
C ASP A 126 -4.52 -22.10 -10.53
N PHE A 127 -5.21 -21.37 -11.37
CA PHE A 127 -6.63 -21.05 -11.23
C PHE A 127 -7.53 -21.80 -12.23
N SER A 128 -7.02 -22.87 -12.82
CA SER A 128 -7.76 -23.67 -13.81
C SER A 128 -8.97 -24.43 -13.23
N GLY A 129 -8.99 -24.60 -11.90
CA GLY A 129 -10.08 -25.31 -11.20
C GLY A 129 -10.06 -25.08 -9.71
N ARG A 130 -11.09 -25.54 -9.01
CA ARG A 130 -11.21 -25.41 -7.54
C ARG A 130 -10.96 -26.75 -6.85
N PRO A 131 -10.28 -26.76 -5.69
CA PRO A 131 -9.65 -25.60 -5.02
C PRO A 131 -8.51 -25.00 -5.87
N PHE A 132 -8.40 -23.66 -5.86
CA PHE A 132 -7.27 -22.93 -6.46
C PHE A 132 -5.96 -23.35 -5.82
N ARG A 133 -4.87 -23.38 -6.58
CA ARG A 133 -3.57 -23.82 -6.07
C ARG A 133 -2.55 -22.69 -6.14
N ILE A 134 -1.86 -22.47 -5.05
CA ILE A 134 -0.78 -21.50 -4.92
C ILE A 134 0.44 -22.22 -4.36
N TRP A 135 1.60 -22.05 -4.95
CA TRP A 135 2.84 -22.64 -4.47
C TRP A 135 3.75 -21.57 -3.91
N ALA A 136 4.32 -21.85 -2.73
CA ALA A 136 5.28 -21.02 -2.05
C ALA A 136 6.29 -21.91 -1.29
N ARG A 137 7.58 -21.76 -1.61
CA ARG A 137 8.69 -22.54 -1.01
C ARG A 137 8.42 -24.05 -0.90
N GLY A 138 7.92 -24.67 -1.98
CA GLY A 138 7.65 -26.10 -2.04
C GLY A 138 6.36 -26.55 -1.32
N THR A 139 5.61 -25.66 -0.70
CA THR A 139 4.28 -25.94 -0.14
C THR A 139 3.19 -25.57 -1.11
N GLU A 140 2.21 -26.46 -1.29
CA GLU A 140 0.99 -26.22 -2.06
C GLU A 140 -0.11 -25.74 -1.12
N TYR A 141 -0.61 -24.53 -1.35
CA TYR A 141 -1.79 -23.98 -0.69
C TYR A 141 -2.99 -24.16 -1.61
N ARG A 142 -4.05 -24.77 -1.08
CA ARG A 142 -5.31 -25.01 -1.80
C ARG A 142 -6.40 -24.15 -1.19
N ALA A 143 -6.93 -23.22 -1.98
CA ALA A 143 -7.91 -22.25 -1.54
C ALA A 143 -9.24 -22.41 -2.25
N GLN A 144 -10.34 -22.21 -1.54
CA GLN A 144 -11.66 -22.10 -2.16
C GLN A 144 -11.85 -20.71 -2.78
N ALA A 145 -11.36 -19.67 -2.09
CA ALA A 145 -11.29 -18.31 -2.61
C ALA A 145 -9.88 -17.72 -2.43
N VAL A 146 -9.49 -16.79 -3.31
CA VAL A 146 -8.20 -16.09 -3.26
C VAL A 146 -8.41 -14.59 -3.30
N ILE A 147 -7.68 -13.85 -2.46
CA ILE A 147 -7.60 -12.39 -2.52
C ILE A 147 -6.18 -12.00 -2.92
N VAL A 148 -6.04 -11.35 -4.07
CA VAL A 148 -4.77 -10.82 -4.58
C VAL A 148 -4.58 -9.40 -4.08
N ALA A 149 -3.63 -9.18 -3.18
CA ALA A 149 -3.34 -7.90 -2.50
C ALA A 149 -1.85 -7.58 -2.51
N THR A 150 -1.17 -7.90 -3.63
CA THR A 150 0.29 -7.82 -3.77
C THR A 150 0.82 -6.40 -3.96
N GLY A 151 -0.06 -5.42 -4.18
CA GLY A 151 0.29 -4.01 -4.29
C GLY A 151 1.10 -3.67 -5.53
N ALA A 152 1.79 -2.52 -5.47
CA ALA A 152 2.69 -2.04 -6.51
C ALA A 152 3.99 -1.53 -5.87
N SER A 153 5.10 -1.64 -6.60
CA SER A 153 6.41 -1.19 -6.16
C SER A 153 6.77 0.13 -6.85
N ALA A 154 7.21 1.12 -6.09
CA ALA A 154 7.77 2.34 -6.67
C ALA A 154 9.02 2.00 -7.49
N LEU A 155 9.14 2.63 -8.65
CA LEU A 155 10.36 2.58 -9.43
C LEU A 155 11.38 3.58 -8.86
N TRP A 156 12.62 3.16 -8.79
CA TRP A 156 13.73 3.91 -8.23
C TRP A 156 14.80 4.17 -9.29
N LEU A 157 15.69 5.14 -9.04
CA LEU A 157 16.82 5.42 -9.93
C LEU A 157 17.89 4.32 -9.86
N GLY A 158 17.90 3.53 -8.78
CA GLY A 158 18.84 2.46 -8.57
C GLY A 158 20.20 2.92 -8.01
N LEU A 159 20.23 4.07 -7.34
CA LEU A 159 21.42 4.61 -6.72
C LEU A 159 21.54 4.14 -5.26
N ASP A 160 22.75 3.77 -4.84
CA ASP A 160 22.99 3.38 -3.44
C ASP A 160 22.69 4.53 -2.47
N SER A 161 23.02 5.78 -2.87
CA SER A 161 22.71 6.99 -2.10
C SER A 161 21.23 7.24 -1.97
N GLU A 162 20.44 7.00 -3.03
CA GLU A 162 18.97 7.04 -3.00
C GLU A 162 18.44 6.04 -1.97
N THR A 163 18.89 4.78 -2.04
CA THR A 163 18.45 3.71 -1.14
C THR A 163 18.74 4.04 0.33
N ARG A 164 19.92 4.56 0.63
CA ARG A 164 20.34 4.95 1.98
C ARG A 164 19.48 6.07 2.58
N LEU A 165 18.98 6.98 1.73
CA LEU A 165 18.26 8.18 2.16
C LEU A 165 16.74 8.10 1.99
N ARG A 166 16.18 6.93 1.65
CA ARG A 166 14.71 6.69 1.64
C ARG A 166 14.13 6.92 3.03
N GLY A 167 13.05 7.71 3.10
CA GLY A 167 12.46 8.16 4.37
C GLY A 167 13.29 9.21 5.13
N ARG A 168 14.43 9.62 4.56
CA ARG A 168 15.33 10.64 5.14
C ARG A 168 15.56 11.82 4.17
N GLY A 169 14.51 12.13 3.42
CA GLY A 169 14.50 13.17 2.40
C GLY A 169 14.33 12.64 0.98
N VAL A 170 14.39 11.33 0.74
CA VAL A 170 14.01 10.69 -0.52
C VAL A 170 12.67 10.01 -0.37
N SER A 171 11.72 10.34 -1.24
CA SER A 171 10.36 9.80 -1.27
C SER A 171 9.93 9.41 -2.70
N ALA A 172 8.92 8.57 -2.82
CA ALA A 172 8.24 8.26 -4.07
C ALA A 172 6.73 8.62 -4.03
N CYS A 173 6.29 9.38 -3.01
CA CYS A 173 4.87 9.72 -2.82
C CYS A 173 4.72 11.18 -2.37
N ALA A 174 4.39 12.06 -3.29
CA ALA A 174 4.19 13.50 -2.98
C ALA A 174 3.02 13.72 -2.02
N THR A 175 1.94 12.96 -2.14
CA THR A 175 0.75 13.08 -1.28
C THR A 175 0.98 12.55 0.13
N CYS A 176 1.93 11.64 0.31
CA CYS A 176 2.30 11.10 1.61
C CYS A 176 3.22 12.07 2.37
N ASP A 177 4.29 12.51 1.70
CA ASP A 177 5.45 13.13 2.36
C ASP A 177 5.58 14.64 2.09
N GLY A 178 4.79 15.19 1.15
CA GLY A 178 4.93 16.60 0.74
C GLY A 178 4.83 17.61 1.90
N PHE A 179 4.02 17.30 2.92
CA PHE A 179 3.84 18.15 4.09
C PHE A 179 5.15 18.36 4.88
N PHE A 180 6.04 17.36 4.96
CA PHE A 180 7.31 17.44 5.68
C PHE A 180 8.34 18.39 5.04
N PHE A 181 8.09 18.80 3.78
CA PHE A 181 8.97 19.68 3.01
C PHE A 181 8.44 21.11 2.92
N ARG A 182 7.67 21.53 3.91
CA ARG A 182 7.18 22.90 3.99
C ARG A 182 8.35 23.89 4.10
N ASP A 183 8.25 24.96 3.30
CA ASP A 183 9.23 26.04 3.23
C ASP A 183 10.65 25.62 2.82
N ARG A 184 10.78 24.48 2.08
CA ARG A 184 12.04 23.94 1.58
C ARG A 184 12.13 23.98 0.06
N GLU A 185 13.36 23.92 -0.46
CA GLU A 185 13.62 23.66 -1.88
C GLU A 185 13.78 22.16 -2.09
N ILE A 186 13.07 21.61 -3.08
CA ILE A 186 13.01 20.18 -3.35
C ILE A 186 13.13 19.89 -4.84
N ALA A 187 13.47 18.64 -5.16
CA ALA A 187 13.49 18.16 -6.53
C ALA A 187 12.48 17.03 -6.76
N VAL A 188 11.94 16.98 -7.98
CA VAL A 188 11.10 15.87 -8.49
C VAL A 188 11.79 15.30 -9.72
N VAL A 189 11.99 13.99 -9.76
CA VAL A 189 12.56 13.32 -10.93
C VAL A 189 11.48 12.59 -11.70
N GLY A 190 11.31 12.94 -12.96
CA GLY A 190 10.35 12.29 -13.85
C GLY A 190 10.09 13.05 -15.13
N GLY A 191 9.16 12.57 -15.95
CA GLY A 191 8.83 13.22 -17.24
C GLY A 191 7.50 12.75 -17.83
N GLY A 192 6.70 12.02 -17.05
CA GLY A 192 5.30 11.67 -17.35
C GLY A 192 4.33 12.53 -16.57
N ASP A 193 3.03 12.39 -16.81
CA ASP A 193 1.97 13.17 -16.15
C ASP A 193 2.11 13.15 -14.62
N THR A 194 2.39 11.98 -14.02
CA THR A 194 2.59 11.84 -12.58
C THR A 194 3.66 12.79 -12.03
N ALA A 195 4.80 12.95 -12.73
CA ALA A 195 5.87 13.84 -12.26
C ALA A 195 5.44 15.31 -12.27
N PHE A 196 4.68 15.72 -13.27
CA PHE A 196 4.15 17.08 -13.37
C PHE A 196 3.02 17.34 -12.37
N GLU A 197 2.16 16.36 -12.13
CA GLU A 197 1.13 16.40 -11.09
C GLU A 197 1.75 16.52 -9.70
N GLU A 198 2.71 15.66 -9.38
CA GLU A 198 3.42 15.68 -8.10
C GLU A 198 4.20 16.97 -7.90
N ALA A 199 4.93 17.45 -8.91
CA ALA A 199 5.61 18.73 -8.83
C ALA A 199 4.64 19.88 -8.55
N THR A 200 3.49 19.91 -9.24
CA THR A 200 2.44 20.91 -9.02
C THR A 200 1.84 20.79 -7.61
N TYR A 201 1.59 19.58 -7.13
CA TYR A 201 1.05 19.33 -5.79
C TYR A 201 2.02 19.85 -4.71
N LEU A 202 3.31 19.56 -4.85
CA LEU A 202 4.36 19.93 -3.89
C LEU A 202 4.58 21.44 -3.77
N THR A 203 4.19 22.25 -4.77
CA THR A 203 4.23 23.73 -4.65
C THR A 203 3.38 24.30 -3.53
N ARG A 204 2.42 23.52 -3.00
CA ARG A 204 1.60 23.88 -1.84
C ARG A 204 2.42 24.00 -0.56
N PHE A 205 3.53 23.28 -0.50
CA PHE A 205 4.39 23.19 0.67
C PHE A 205 5.75 23.84 0.41
N ALA A 206 6.43 23.41 -0.64
CA ALA A 206 7.78 23.86 -0.98
C ALA A 206 7.86 25.34 -1.37
N THR A 207 9.00 25.95 -1.13
CA THR A 207 9.33 27.29 -1.66
C THR A 207 9.65 27.22 -3.14
N LYS A 208 10.33 26.14 -3.55
CA LYS A 208 10.70 25.88 -4.95
C LYS A 208 10.73 24.38 -5.23
N VAL A 209 10.30 23.99 -6.44
CA VAL A 209 10.30 22.62 -6.94
C VAL A 209 11.10 22.57 -8.22
N HIS A 210 12.20 21.82 -8.22
CA HIS A 210 13.03 21.54 -9.39
C HIS A 210 12.56 20.26 -10.06
N LEU A 211 11.97 20.33 -11.26
CA LEU A 211 11.56 19.15 -12.02
C LEU A 211 12.69 18.71 -12.94
N LEU A 212 13.33 17.59 -12.60
CA LEU A 212 14.49 17.05 -13.29
C LEU A 212 14.10 15.97 -14.29
N HIS A 213 14.51 16.11 -15.54
CA HIS A 213 14.23 15.12 -16.57
C HIS A 213 15.46 14.84 -17.44
N ARG A 214 15.75 13.55 -17.66
CA ARG A 214 16.96 13.10 -18.38
C ARG A 214 16.93 13.31 -19.92
N ARG A 215 15.83 13.75 -20.49
CA ARG A 215 15.64 13.98 -21.94
C ARG A 215 15.18 15.40 -22.18
N ASP A 216 15.20 15.82 -23.45
CA ASP A 216 14.68 17.10 -23.91
C ASP A 216 13.16 17.11 -24.13
N THR A 217 12.54 15.92 -24.20
CA THR A 217 11.10 15.74 -24.45
C THR A 217 10.43 15.01 -23.32
N PHE A 218 9.23 15.46 -22.94
CA PHE A 218 8.41 14.86 -21.88
C PHE A 218 7.38 13.90 -22.47
N ARG A 219 7.04 12.86 -21.71
CA ARG A 219 5.91 11.98 -22.02
C ARG A 219 4.58 12.52 -21.49
N ALA A 220 4.64 13.53 -20.63
CA ALA A 220 3.48 14.18 -20.07
C ALA A 220 2.66 14.87 -21.16
N SER A 221 1.36 14.99 -20.92
CA SER A 221 0.44 15.75 -21.78
C SER A 221 0.86 17.22 -21.85
N LYS A 222 0.67 17.83 -23.02
CA LYS A 222 1.08 19.23 -23.25
C LYS A 222 0.50 20.18 -22.20
N ILE A 223 -0.74 19.98 -21.80
CA ILE A 223 -1.40 20.83 -20.81
C ILE A 223 -0.72 20.79 -19.44
N MET A 224 -0.18 19.62 -19.03
CA MET A 224 0.54 19.47 -17.78
C MET A 224 1.92 20.13 -17.85
N VAL A 225 2.59 19.97 -18.97
CA VAL A 225 3.90 20.63 -19.22
C VAL A 225 3.73 22.15 -19.21
N ASP A 226 2.79 22.70 -19.98
CA ASP A 226 2.55 24.15 -20.06
C ASP A 226 2.22 24.71 -18.66
N ARG A 227 1.36 24.04 -17.90
CA ARG A 227 1.01 24.46 -16.53
C ARG A 227 2.21 24.50 -15.58
N ALA A 228 3.13 23.54 -15.68
CA ALA A 228 4.33 23.52 -14.84
C ALA A 228 5.32 24.61 -15.26
N LEU A 229 5.49 24.84 -16.56
CA LEU A 229 6.39 25.88 -17.08
C LEU A 229 5.91 27.30 -16.71
N GLU A 230 4.60 27.51 -16.59
CA GLU A 230 4.01 28.79 -16.16
C GLU A 230 3.97 28.97 -14.64
N HIS A 231 4.24 27.91 -13.86
CA HIS A 231 4.10 27.97 -12.41
C HIS A 231 5.31 28.65 -11.74
N PRO A 232 5.13 29.73 -10.94
CA PRO A 232 6.24 30.54 -10.40
C PRO A 232 7.19 29.80 -9.46
N LYS A 233 6.76 28.68 -8.88
CA LYS A 233 7.57 27.85 -7.97
C LYS A 233 8.20 26.64 -8.64
N ILE A 234 7.89 26.34 -9.91
CA ILE A 234 8.45 25.19 -10.61
C ILE A 234 9.54 25.64 -11.57
N GLU A 235 10.71 25.03 -11.47
CA GLU A 235 11.79 25.19 -12.43
C GLU A 235 12.06 23.84 -13.11
N VAL A 236 11.89 23.80 -14.44
CA VAL A 236 12.05 22.57 -15.22
C VAL A 236 13.46 22.48 -15.78
N HIS A 237 14.14 21.39 -15.50
CA HIS A 237 15.50 21.08 -15.92
C HIS A 237 15.52 19.87 -16.88
N PRO A 238 15.40 20.05 -18.19
CA PRO A 238 15.55 18.97 -19.16
C PRO A 238 17.02 18.60 -19.32
N ASN A 239 17.28 17.39 -19.81
CA ASN A 239 18.61 16.83 -20.05
C ASN A 239 19.49 16.71 -18.79
N VAL A 240 18.88 16.50 -17.63
CA VAL A 240 19.56 16.35 -16.36
C VAL A 240 19.26 14.98 -15.76
N ALA A 241 20.30 14.25 -15.41
CA ALA A 241 20.21 12.98 -14.68
C ALA A 241 20.81 13.15 -13.28
N VAL A 242 20.16 12.55 -12.27
CA VAL A 242 20.71 12.43 -10.92
C VAL A 242 21.74 11.29 -10.90
N GLU A 243 22.96 11.55 -10.46
CA GLU A 243 24.02 10.56 -10.29
C GLU A 243 24.20 10.16 -8.83
N GLU A 244 23.96 11.07 -7.91
CA GLU A 244 24.08 10.81 -6.49
C GLU A 244 23.13 11.72 -5.70
N VAL A 245 22.56 11.18 -4.61
CA VAL A 245 21.86 11.94 -3.60
C VAL A 245 22.83 12.25 -2.47
N LEU A 246 23.09 13.53 -2.24
CA LEU A 246 24.07 13.99 -1.28
C LEU A 246 23.46 14.08 0.12
N GLY A 247 24.15 13.51 1.10
CA GLY A 247 23.75 13.49 2.49
C GLY A 247 24.16 12.21 3.21
N GLU A 248 24.28 12.27 4.52
CA GLU A 248 24.56 11.12 5.38
C GLU A 248 23.30 10.73 6.18
N GLU A 249 22.77 11.64 6.99
CA GLU A 249 21.56 11.42 7.79
C GLU A 249 20.29 11.87 7.07
N LYS A 250 20.41 12.92 6.25
CA LYS A 250 19.30 13.47 5.45
C LYS A 250 19.83 14.06 4.15
N VAL A 251 18.93 14.24 3.20
CA VAL A 251 19.23 14.89 1.91
C VAL A 251 19.62 16.34 2.13
N HIS A 252 20.71 16.79 1.48
CA HIS A 252 21.13 18.20 1.43
C HIS A 252 21.46 18.69 0.02
N GLY A 253 21.44 17.80 -0.98
CA GLY A 253 21.74 18.16 -2.36
C GLY A 253 21.73 16.96 -3.30
N LEU A 254 21.95 17.23 -4.56
CA LEU A 254 22.10 16.24 -5.63
C LEU A 254 23.39 16.51 -6.41
N ARG A 255 24.07 15.45 -6.83
CA ARG A 255 25.02 15.49 -7.93
C ARG A 255 24.29 15.15 -9.21
N LEU A 256 24.37 16.07 -10.15
CA LEU A 256 23.66 16.03 -11.42
C LEU A 256 24.65 15.91 -12.57
N ARG A 257 24.20 15.28 -13.67
CA ARG A 257 24.94 15.25 -14.93
C ARG A 257 24.05 15.75 -16.06
N ASP A 258 24.56 16.70 -16.86
CA ASP A 258 23.94 17.04 -18.15
C ASP A 258 24.11 15.84 -19.10
N THR A 259 22.99 15.33 -19.61
CA THR A 259 22.99 14.10 -20.45
C THR A 259 23.51 14.33 -21.86
N ARG A 260 23.68 15.59 -22.31
CA ARG A 260 24.19 15.97 -23.63
C ARG A 260 25.70 16.24 -23.62
N THR A 261 26.17 16.94 -22.58
CA THR A 261 27.57 17.35 -22.50
C THR A 261 28.42 16.44 -21.62
N GLY A 262 27.76 15.77 -20.65
CA GLY A 262 28.43 14.97 -19.62
C GLY A 262 28.93 15.80 -18.43
N ASP A 263 28.71 17.12 -18.43
CA ASP A 263 29.14 18.00 -17.36
C ASP A 263 28.43 17.68 -16.06
N GLN A 264 29.17 17.70 -14.96
CA GLN A 264 28.63 17.51 -13.62
C GLN A 264 28.42 18.84 -12.91
N SER A 265 27.39 18.87 -12.08
CA SER A 265 27.06 19.99 -11.21
C SER A 265 26.43 19.50 -9.90
N GLU A 266 26.40 20.36 -8.89
CA GLU A 266 25.68 20.08 -7.66
C GLU A 266 24.51 21.06 -7.50
N MET A 267 23.39 20.54 -7.00
CA MET A 267 22.19 21.31 -6.72
C MET A 267 21.82 21.14 -5.24
N PRO A 268 21.82 22.20 -4.45
CA PRO A 268 21.35 22.13 -3.07
C PRO A 268 19.84 21.96 -3.06
N ILE A 269 19.34 20.93 -2.37
CA ILE A 269 17.93 20.66 -2.10
C ILE A 269 17.79 19.93 -0.77
N GLU A 270 16.62 20.00 -0.16
CA GLU A 270 16.36 19.35 1.12
C GLU A 270 15.43 18.13 0.99
N GLY A 271 14.94 17.85 -0.21
CA GLY A 271 14.10 16.67 -0.51
C GLY A 271 14.11 16.28 -1.96
N LEU A 272 13.98 14.98 -2.22
CA LEU A 272 13.95 14.40 -3.55
C LEU A 272 12.74 13.48 -3.68
N PHE A 273 11.90 13.74 -4.68
CA PHE A 273 10.73 12.91 -5.01
C PHE A 273 10.98 12.14 -6.31
N ILE A 274 10.87 10.82 -6.26
CA ILE A 274 11.07 9.94 -7.41
C ILE A 274 9.72 9.64 -8.05
N ALA A 275 9.40 10.34 -9.13
CA ALA A 275 8.13 10.25 -9.86
C ALA A 275 8.31 9.62 -11.25
N ILE A 276 9.05 8.48 -11.32
CA ILE A 276 9.32 7.77 -12.58
C ILE A 276 8.35 6.63 -12.84
N GLY A 277 7.42 6.37 -11.93
CA GLY A 277 6.32 5.41 -12.04
C GLY A 277 6.33 4.33 -10.97
N TYR A 278 5.39 3.40 -11.14
CA TYR A 278 5.23 2.22 -10.29
C TYR A 278 5.10 0.99 -11.18
N GLU A 279 5.50 -0.15 -10.65
CA GLU A 279 5.29 -1.46 -11.26
C GLU A 279 4.35 -2.27 -10.38
N PRO A 280 3.16 -2.67 -10.89
CA PRO A 280 2.25 -3.51 -10.12
C PRO A 280 2.80 -4.94 -9.99
N ASN A 281 2.67 -5.53 -8.81
CA ASN A 281 3.20 -6.85 -8.49
C ASN A 281 2.26 -7.94 -9.02
N THR A 282 2.14 -8.05 -10.34
CA THR A 282 1.18 -8.91 -11.06
C THR A 282 1.81 -10.11 -11.74
N ALA A 283 3.14 -10.25 -11.70
CA ALA A 283 3.89 -11.23 -12.51
C ALA A 283 3.35 -12.68 -12.38
N ALA A 284 3.03 -13.14 -11.18
CA ALA A 284 2.53 -14.48 -10.92
C ALA A 284 1.08 -14.72 -11.42
N PHE A 285 0.35 -13.67 -11.78
CA PHE A 285 -1.07 -13.72 -12.10
C PHE A 285 -1.40 -13.42 -13.57
N ARG A 286 -0.46 -12.87 -14.35
CA ARG A 286 -0.70 -12.36 -15.71
C ARG A 286 -1.21 -13.43 -16.69
N ASP A 287 -0.86 -14.69 -16.48
CA ASP A 287 -1.34 -15.80 -17.31
C ASP A 287 -2.80 -16.18 -16.99
N TRP A 288 -3.32 -15.74 -15.86
CA TRP A 288 -4.63 -16.10 -15.33
C TRP A 288 -5.61 -14.95 -15.29
N LEU A 289 -5.17 -13.79 -14.85
CA LEU A 289 -5.99 -12.60 -14.64
C LEU A 289 -5.76 -11.58 -15.75
N GLU A 290 -6.76 -10.76 -15.98
CA GLU A 290 -6.68 -9.66 -16.92
C GLU A 290 -5.83 -8.52 -16.36
N VAL A 291 -4.98 -7.95 -17.22
CA VAL A 291 -4.17 -6.78 -16.90
C VAL A 291 -4.44 -5.65 -17.89
N ASP A 292 -4.38 -4.41 -17.41
CA ASP A 292 -4.48 -3.23 -18.25
C ASP A 292 -3.17 -2.96 -19.03
N GLU A 293 -3.17 -1.90 -19.84
CA GLU A 293 -2.00 -1.46 -20.63
C GLU A 293 -0.79 -1.09 -19.77
N LYS A 294 -1.00 -0.79 -18.49
CA LYS A 294 0.06 -0.44 -17.51
C LYS A 294 0.49 -1.65 -16.67
N GLY A 295 -0.14 -2.81 -16.86
CA GLY A 295 0.15 -4.05 -16.15
C GLY A 295 -0.60 -4.24 -14.83
N TYR A 296 -1.54 -3.34 -14.47
CA TYR A 296 -2.40 -3.47 -13.29
C TYR A 296 -3.50 -4.49 -13.53
N LEU A 297 -3.92 -5.21 -12.48
CA LEU A 297 -5.04 -6.14 -12.56
C LEU A 297 -6.34 -5.40 -12.83
N VAL A 298 -7.15 -5.95 -13.73
CA VAL A 298 -8.49 -5.41 -14.02
C VAL A 298 -9.49 -5.99 -13.02
N VAL A 299 -10.24 -5.10 -12.37
CA VAL A 299 -11.31 -5.44 -11.43
C VAL A 299 -12.64 -5.40 -12.15
N HIS A 300 -13.46 -6.41 -11.90
CA HIS A 300 -14.85 -6.50 -12.30
C HIS A 300 -15.71 -6.47 -11.02
N ASP A 301 -16.88 -5.84 -11.06
CA ASP A 301 -17.84 -5.83 -9.95
C ASP A 301 -17.19 -5.53 -8.58
N GLU A 302 -16.60 -4.35 -8.41
CA GLU A 302 -15.98 -3.81 -7.19
C GLU A 302 -14.64 -4.48 -6.79
N THR A 303 -14.58 -5.81 -6.63
CA THR A 303 -13.37 -6.52 -6.22
C THR A 303 -13.11 -7.80 -7.01
N GLY A 304 -14.09 -8.29 -7.77
CA GLY A 304 -14.00 -9.52 -8.53
C GLY A 304 -12.98 -9.45 -9.67
N SER A 305 -12.35 -10.57 -9.98
CA SER A 305 -11.60 -10.77 -11.22
C SER A 305 -12.45 -11.47 -12.27
N LYS A 306 -11.92 -11.69 -13.47
CA LYS A 306 -12.58 -12.55 -14.48
C LYS A 306 -12.74 -14.02 -14.04
N ILE A 307 -12.09 -14.44 -12.97
CA ILE A 307 -12.18 -15.79 -12.41
C ILE A 307 -12.98 -15.74 -11.12
N ASP A 308 -14.12 -16.39 -11.13
CA ASP A 308 -15.06 -16.50 -10.03
C ASP A 308 -14.37 -17.07 -8.78
N GLY A 309 -14.44 -16.36 -7.63
CA GLY A 309 -13.77 -16.74 -6.39
C GLY A 309 -12.33 -16.21 -6.28
N VAL A 310 -11.86 -15.42 -7.25
CA VAL A 310 -10.61 -14.67 -7.16
C VAL A 310 -10.91 -13.18 -7.11
N PHE A 311 -10.52 -12.53 -6.01
CA PHE A 311 -10.76 -11.12 -5.70
C PHE A 311 -9.45 -10.34 -5.72
N ILE A 312 -9.53 -9.03 -5.94
CA ILE A 312 -8.39 -8.13 -6.11
C ILE A 312 -8.56 -6.95 -5.16
N ALA A 313 -7.48 -6.51 -4.49
CA ALA A 313 -7.53 -5.42 -3.54
C ALA A 313 -6.25 -4.59 -3.49
N GLY A 314 -6.39 -3.27 -3.39
CA GLY A 314 -5.31 -2.32 -3.18
C GLY A 314 -4.52 -2.00 -4.44
N ASP A 315 -3.30 -1.50 -4.27
CA ASP A 315 -2.49 -0.88 -5.32
C ASP A 315 -2.13 -1.81 -6.50
N VAL A 316 -2.40 -3.10 -6.41
CA VAL A 316 -2.23 -4.04 -7.53
C VAL A 316 -3.21 -3.76 -8.68
N HIS A 317 -4.30 -3.03 -8.40
CA HIS A 317 -5.27 -2.53 -9.39
C HIS A 317 -5.47 -1.02 -9.32
N ASP A 318 -5.37 -0.41 -8.10
CA ASP A 318 -5.54 1.03 -7.92
C ASP A 318 -4.26 1.79 -8.27
N HIS A 319 -4.13 2.15 -9.53
CA HIS A 319 -3.04 3.00 -10.00
C HIS A 319 -3.29 4.51 -9.76
N ARG A 320 -4.46 4.88 -9.25
CA ARG A 320 -4.89 6.28 -9.10
C ARG A 320 -4.60 6.85 -7.71
N TYR A 321 -5.04 6.18 -6.67
CA TYR A 321 -4.96 6.71 -5.30
C TYR A 321 -3.69 6.28 -4.57
N ARG A 322 -3.40 5.00 -4.55
CA ARG A 322 -2.20 4.41 -3.91
C ARG A 322 -1.99 4.94 -2.50
N GLN A 323 -3.06 4.90 -1.69
CA GLN A 323 -3.04 5.31 -0.30
C GLN A 323 -3.30 4.12 0.63
N ALA A 324 -2.67 4.14 1.82
CA ALA A 324 -2.86 3.08 2.80
C ALA A 324 -4.35 2.88 3.18
N VAL A 325 -5.09 3.97 3.32
CA VAL A 325 -6.51 3.94 3.68
C VAL A 325 -7.39 3.40 2.55
N THR A 326 -7.12 3.73 1.27
CA THR A 326 -7.87 3.17 0.14
C THR A 326 -7.55 1.70 -0.05
N ALA A 327 -6.29 1.30 0.09
CA ALA A 327 -5.88 -0.09 0.05
C ALA A 327 -6.54 -0.90 1.18
N ALA A 328 -6.60 -0.37 2.41
CA ALA A 328 -7.30 -1.01 3.52
C ALA A 328 -8.81 -1.15 3.22
N ALA A 329 -9.45 -0.13 2.63
CA ALA A 329 -10.86 -0.19 2.23
C ALA A 329 -11.11 -1.28 1.18
N ASP A 330 -10.23 -1.41 0.20
CA ASP A 330 -10.35 -2.48 -0.80
C ASP A 330 -10.15 -3.87 -0.20
N GLY A 331 -9.24 -4.03 0.75
CA GLY A 331 -9.07 -5.27 1.50
C GLY A 331 -10.33 -5.66 2.28
N CYS A 332 -11.02 -4.68 2.90
CA CYS A 332 -12.31 -4.88 3.56
C CYS A 332 -13.37 -5.37 2.56
N LYS A 333 -13.53 -4.69 1.41
CA LYS A 333 -14.49 -5.06 0.37
C LYS A 333 -14.24 -6.47 -0.15
N ALA A 334 -12.99 -6.77 -0.54
CA ALA A 334 -12.61 -8.08 -1.08
C ALA A 334 -12.88 -9.23 -0.09
N ALA A 335 -12.66 -9.01 1.21
CA ALA A 335 -12.96 -10.02 2.22
C ALA A 335 -14.47 -10.25 2.37
N ILE A 336 -15.28 -9.20 2.37
CA ILE A 336 -16.74 -9.30 2.43
C ILE A 336 -17.29 -10.00 1.18
N ASP A 337 -16.77 -9.66 0.01
CA ASP A 337 -17.21 -10.29 -1.24
C ASP A 337 -16.79 -11.76 -1.30
N ALA A 338 -15.60 -12.11 -0.81
CA ALA A 338 -15.16 -13.50 -0.68
C ALA A 338 -16.03 -14.29 0.29
N GLU A 339 -16.40 -13.72 1.44
CA GLU A 339 -17.33 -14.32 2.41
C GLU A 339 -18.66 -14.65 1.77
N ARG A 340 -19.33 -13.64 1.19
CA ARG A 340 -20.64 -13.81 0.52
C ARG A 340 -20.59 -14.81 -0.61
N TRP A 341 -19.50 -14.78 -1.38
CA TRP A 341 -19.31 -15.74 -2.46
C TRP A 341 -19.17 -17.17 -1.93
N LEU A 342 -18.39 -17.40 -0.86
CA LEU A 342 -18.23 -18.71 -0.22
C LEU A 342 -19.56 -19.23 0.36
N GLU A 343 -20.36 -18.36 0.97
CA GLU A 343 -21.72 -18.67 1.42
C GLU A 343 -22.62 -19.12 0.25
N ALA A 344 -22.61 -18.38 -0.84
CA ALA A 344 -23.38 -18.71 -2.05
C ALA A 344 -22.96 -20.03 -2.69
N GLN A 345 -21.70 -20.46 -2.52
CA GLN A 345 -21.22 -21.77 -2.95
C GLN A 345 -21.54 -22.90 -1.94
N GLY A 346 -22.11 -22.60 -0.79
CA GLY A 346 -22.36 -23.58 0.29
C GLY A 346 -21.09 -24.10 0.96
N ILE A 347 -19.98 -23.37 0.88
CA ILE A 347 -18.70 -23.74 1.46
C ILE A 347 -18.63 -23.30 2.94
N THR A 348 -19.31 -22.24 3.29
CA THR A 348 -19.49 -21.75 4.66
C THR A 348 -20.96 -21.67 5.00
N GLU A 349 -21.31 -21.81 6.30
CA GLU A 349 -22.66 -21.53 6.75
C GLU A 349 -22.92 -20.02 6.64
N ALA A 350 -24.13 -19.66 6.16
CA ALA A 350 -24.54 -18.27 6.12
C ALA A 350 -24.47 -17.68 7.55
N ALA A 351 -23.79 -16.54 7.70
CA ALA A 351 -23.76 -15.84 8.97
C ALA A 351 -25.20 -15.55 9.37
N THR A 352 -25.66 -16.15 10.48
CA THR A 352 -26.95 -15.77 11.06
C THR A 352 -26.86 -14.27 11.33
N ALA A 353 -27.71 -13.50 10.65
CA ALA A 353 -27.74 -12.04 10.73
C ALA A 353 -27.94 -11.61 12.19
N THR A 354 -26.85 -11.49 12.91
CA THR A 354 -26.80 -10.77 14.17
C THR A 354 -26.69 -9.29 13.79
N ALA A 355 -27.76 -8.56 13.99
CA ALA A 355 -27.86 -7.14 13.77
C ALA A 355 -26.65 -6.42 14.37
N TRP A 356 -26.03 -5.58 13.56
CA TRP A 356 -25.01 -4.59 13.96
C TRP A 356 -25.65 -3.50 14.80
#